data_f8b83bc39e3c853f63f3af4a7ef0992f
#
_entry.id   f8b83bc39e3c853f63f3af4a7ef0992f
#
_cell.length_a   1.000
_cell.length_b   1.000
_cell.length_c   1.000
_cell.angle_alpha   90.00
_cell.angle_beta   90.00
_cell.angle_gamma   90.00
#
_symmetry.space_group_name_H-M   'P 1'
#
loop_
_entity.id
_entity.type
_entity.pdbx_description
1 polymer ?
#
loop_
_entity_poly.entity_id
_entity_poly.type
_entity_poly.pdbx_seq_one_letter_code
_entity_poly.pdbx_strand_id
1 'polypeptide(L)'
;MNDATNDATNDATNDATTDAVGDLLRIDGHQVDCVIGVYAEERPVPQPLVVSLGLTLDTRRAARDEDLAATVDYARLLGAVRFVLQQGAFLLIETAAEVVANTVLATVNTEHIMVHEVTVTLQKPRALAGNGVPALSITRRLKPARERWTVPGGVVDVLHRGPHLALSHLRLDPRHALAMAGDVTAFAIDDDRHGRNSGVIDVVNNATDLPRCWLLAARPALSRDAFTAAALPAT
;
A
#
# COMPACT_ATOMS: atom_id res chain seq x y z
N MET A 1 9.24 61.95 -36.46
CA MET A 1 8.08 61.97 -35.55
C MET A 1 7.35 60.67 -35.72
N ASN A 2 7.46 59.83 -34.82
CA ASN A 2 6.61 58.91 -34.15
C ASN A 2 7.39 57.67 -33.69
N ASP A 3 7.58 57.77 -32.47
CA ASP A 3 8.07 56.73 -31.57
C ASP A 3 6.99 55.68 -31.39
N ALA A 4 7.32 54.42 -31.52
CA ALA A 4 6.46 53.31 -31.14
C ALA A 4 7.32 52.28 -30.36
N THR A 5 7.35 52.52 -29.06
CA THR A 5 7.85 51.59 -28.05
C THR A 5 7.07 50.30 -28.11
N ASN A 6 7.74 49.22 -28.42
CA ASN A 6 7.21 47.85 -28.35
C ASN A 6 7.64 47.24 -27.01
N ASP A 7 6.73 47.31 -26.05
CA ASP A 7 6.88 46.72 -24.74
C ASP A 7 6.43 45.24 -24.83
N ALA A 8 7.40 44.36 -25.05
CA ALA A 8 7.19 42.90 -25.02
C ALA A 8 7.42 42.44 -23.58
N THR A 9 6.36 42.41 -22.80
CA THR A 9 6.35 41.70 -21.50
C THR A 9 6.54 40.23 -21.73
N ASN A 10 7.75 39.80 -21.42
CA ASN A 10 8.15 38.38 -21.44
C ASN A 10 7.61 37.75 -20.15
N ASP A 11 6.39 37.22 -20.21
CA ASP A 11 5.79 36.42 -19.13
C ASP A 11 6.39 34.98 -19.21
N ALA A 12 7.60 34.88 -18.69
CA ALA A 12 8.21 33.58 -18.44
C ALA A 12 7.52 32.96 -17.22
N THR A 13 6.45 32.22 -17.46
CA THR A 13 5.92 31.28 -16.50
C THR A 13 7.01 30.27 -16.18
N ASN A 14 7.72 30.55 -15.11
CA ASN A 14 8.70 29.69 -14.50
C ASN A 14 7.92 28.50 -13.90
N ASP A 15 7.66 27.47 -14.71
CA ASP A 15 7.20 26.17 -14.23
C ASP A 15 8.36 25.54 -13.45
N ALA A 16 8.48 25.99 -12.21
CA ALA A 16 9.37 25.40 -11.24
C ALA A 16 8.79 24.00 -10.90
N THR A 17 9.12 23.02 -11.72
CA THR A 17 9.19 21.62 -11.26
C THR A 17 10.17 21.61 -10.09
N THR A 18 9.65 21.83 -8.89
CA THR A 18 10.36 21.54 -7.64
C THR A 18 10.64 20.04 -7.69
N ASP A 19 11.82 19.66 -8.15
CA ASP A 19 12.40 18.37 -7.85
C ASP A 19 12.34 18.24 -6.33
N ALA A 20 11.40 17.46 -5.83
CA ALA A 20 11.29 17.16 -4.43
C ALA A 20 12.55 16.39 -4.06
N VAL A 21 13.59 17.11 -3.63
CA VAL A 21 14.81 16.54 -3.07
C VAL A 21 14.41 15.90 -1.76
N GLY A 22 14.08 14.61 -1.81
CA GLY A 22 13.81 13.79 -0.65
C GLY A 22 14.98 12.87 -0.38
N ASP A 23 15.12 12.48 0.87
CA ASP A 23 16.04 11.41 1.24
C ASP A 23 15.49 10.07 0.73
N LEU A 24 16.37 9.11 0.46
CA LEU A 24 16.01 7.78 0.02
C LEU A 24 16.23 6.77 1.16
N LEU A 25 15.11 6.31 1.75
CA LEU A 25 15.13 5.19 2.67
C LEU A 25 15.00 3.89 1.87
N ARG A 26 15.95 2.98 2.04
CA ARG A 26 15.95 1.69 1.34
C ARG A 26 15.76 0.53 2.29
N ILE A 27 15.00 -0.46 1.82
CA ILE A 27 14.85 -1.77 2.44
C ILE A 27 15.20 -2.80 1.37
N ASP A 28 16.30 -3.51 1.54
CA ASP A 28 16.79 -4.43 0.53
C ASP A 28 16.64 -5.90 0.97
N GLY A 29 16.20 -6.75 0.05
CA GLY A 29 16.28 -8.19 0.19
C GLY A 29 15.22 -8.82 1.13
N HIS A 30 14.08 -8.18 1.37
CA HIS A 30 13.00 -8.78 2.16
C HIS A 30 12.40 -9.99 1.43
N GLN A 31 12.60 -11.19 1.96
CA GLN A 31 12.07 -12.42 1.38
C GLN A 31 10.66 -12.73 1.88
N VAL A 32 9.76 -13.04 0.94
CA VAL A 32 8.39 -13.47 1.21
C VAL A 32 8.11 -14.75 0.43
N ASP A 33 7.71 -15.80 1.12
CA ASP A 33 7.18 -17.00 0.45
C ASP A 33 5.71 -16.77 0.10
N CYS A 34 5.40 -16.78 -1.20
CA CYS A 34 4.07 -16.53 -1.73
C CYS A 34 3.80 -17.34 -3.01
N VAL A 35 2.51 -17.50 -3.33
CA VAL A 35 2.10 -18.12 -4.59
C VAL A 35 2.18 -17.08 -5.69
N ILE A 36 3.06 -17.29 -6.67
CA ILE A 36 3.25 -16.38 -7.81
C ILE A 36 3.70 -17.13 -9.05
N GLY A 37 3.01 -16.94 -10.16
CA GLY A 37 3.32 -17.54 -11.46
C GLY A 37 2.10 -17.96 -12.26
N VAL A 38 2.32 -18.16 -13.56
CA VAL A 38 1.27 -18.52 -14.53
C VAL A 38 1.17 -20.03 -14.77
N TYR A 39 2.23 -20.78 -14.46
CA TYR A 39 2.27 -22.21 -14.71
C TYR A 39 1.52 -22.99 -13.63
N ALA A 40 0.88 -24.10 -14.02
CA ALA A 40 0.06 -24.91 -13.12
C ALA A 40 0.86 -25.43 -11.90
N GLU A 41 2.13 -25.77 -12.11
CA GLU A 41 3.05 -26.24 -11.06
C GLU A 41 3.44 -25.15 -10.05
N GLU A 42 3.32 -23.87 -10.39
CA GLU A 42 3.61 -22.76 -9.50
C GLU A 42 2.44 -22.41 -8.56
N ARG A 43 1.25 -22.88 -8.87
CA ARG A 43 0.01 -22.47 -8.16
C ARG A 43 -0.19 -23.14 -6.79
N PRO A 44 0.15 -24.42 -6.60
CA PRO A 44 -0.11 -25.07 -5.33
C PRO A 44 0.93 -24.79 -4.24
N VAL A 45 2.13 -24.31 -4.61
CA VAL A 45 3.26 -24.21 -3.67
C VAL A 45 3.82 -22.79 -3.62
N PRO A 46 3.89 -22.17 -2.43
CA PRO A 46 4.58 -20.89 -2.28
C PRO A 46 6.07 -21.01 -2.68
N GLN A 47 6.58 -19.94 -3.27
CA GLN A 47 8.00 -19.82 -3.63
C GLN A 47 8.56 -18.48 -3.14
N PRO A 48 9.88 -18.38 -2.90
CA PRO A 48 10.48 -17.16 -2.43
C PRO A 48 10.39 -16.06 -3.51
N LEU A 49 9.91 -14.90 -3.08
CA LEU A 49 9.98 -13.64 -3.81
C LEU A 49 10.80 -12.68 -2.97
N VAL A 50 11.81 -12.05 -3.57
CA VAL A 50 12.65 -11.06 -2.89
C VAL A 50 12.16 -9.66 -3.25
N VAL A 51 11.89 -8.88 -2.22
CA VAL A 51 11.36 -7.51 -2.33
C VAL A 51 12.41 -6.52 -1.86
N SER A 52 12.69 -5.51 -2.68
CA SER A 52 13.42 -4.33 -2.26
C SER A 52 12.58 -3.08 -2.50
N LEU A 53 12.61 -2.15 -1.55
CA LEU A 53 11.84 -0.91 -1.57
C LEU A 53 12.79 0.29 -1.47
N GLY A 54 12.51 1.32 -2.26
CA GLY A 54 13.09 2.65 -2.12
C GLY A 54 11.98 3.66 -1.87
N LEU A 55 12.04 4.39 -0.77
CA LEU A 55 11.02 5.35 -0.34
C LEU A 55 11.62 6.75 -0.33
N THR A 56 11.03 7.68 -1.09
CA THR A 56 11.46 9.08 -1.10
C THR A 56 10.63 9.88 -0.11
N LEU A 57 11.29 10.43 0.94
CA LEU A 57 10.65 11.15 2.03
C LEU A 57 11.60 12.20 2.64
N ASP A 58 11.07 13.12 3.46
CA ASP A 58 11.87 14.06 4.25
C ASP A 58 12.17 13.47 5.64
N THR A 59 13.43 13.16 5.92
CA THR A 59 13.85 12.55 7.18
C THR A 59 14.29 13.55 8.24
N ARG A 60 14.37 14.86 7.92
CA ARG A 60 14.95 15.88 8.80
C ARG A 60 14.24 16.00 10.13
N ARG A 61 12.92 15.89 10.17
CA ARG A 61 12.15 15.94 11.41
C ARG A 61 12.43 14.71 12.26
N ALA A 62 12.38 13.52 11.67
CA ALA A 62 12.66 12.27 12.37
C ALA A 62 14.07 12.26 12.97
N ALA A 63 15.07 12.72 12.22
CA ALA A 63 16.45 12.77 12.68
C ALA A 63 16.67 13.78 13.81
N ARG A 64 15.96 14.91 13.80
CA ARG A 64 16.10 15.95 14.84
C ARG A 64 15.41 15.55 16.14
N ASP A 65 14.22 14.99 16.04
CA ASP A 65 13.31 14.77 17.17
C ASP A 65 13.38 13.32 17.70
N GLU A 66 14.11 12.42 17.00
CA GLU A 66 14.17 10.96 17.24
C GLU A 66 12.78 10.33 17.35
N ASP A 67 11.82 10.84 16.54
CA ASP A 67 10.42 10.49 16.59
C ASP A 67 10.05 9.52 15.45
N LEU A 68 9.67 8.28 15.82
CA LEU A 68 9.22 7.26 14.85
C LEU A 68 7.95 7.70 14.10
N ALA A 69 7.08 8.51 14.71
CA ALA A 69 5.88 9.01 14.04
C ALA A 69 6.21 10.01 12.90
N ALA A 70 7.43 10.54 12.85
CA ALA A 70 7.91 11.43 11.80
C ALA A 70 8.62 10.69 10.65
N THR A 71 8.66 9.36 10.66
CA THR A 71 9.29 8.51 9.64
C THR A 71 8.49 7.24 9.38
N VAL A 72 9.00 6.38 8.50
CA VAL A 72 8.35 5.10 8.15
C VAL A 72 8.68 4.03 9.16
N ASP A 73 7.67 3.46 9.81
CA ASP A 73 7.80 2.20 10.55
C ASP A 73 7.93 1.04 9.54
N TYR A 74 9.17 0.69 9.22
CA TYR A 74 9.46 -0.34 8.23
C TYR A 74 9.06 -1.75 8.70
N ALA A 75 8.93 -2.01 9.99
CA ALA A 75 8.46 -3.31 10.47
C ALA A 75 6.96 -3.50 10.14
N ARG A 76 6.15 -2.48 10.38
CA ARG A 76 4.73 -2.45 9.98
C ARG A 76 4.58 -2.51 8.46
N LEU A 77 5.38 -1.74 7.74
CA LEU A 77 5.36 -1.72 6.28
C LEU A 77 5.66 -3.10 5.68
N LEU A 78 6.70 -3.78 6.16
CA LEU A 78 7.06 -5.12 5.68
C LEU A 78 6.00 -6.17 6.04
N GLY A 79 5.31 -6.01 7.17
CA GLY A 79 4.13 -6.82 7.52
C GLY A 79 3.01 -6.65 6.49
N ALA A 80 2.71 -5.42 6.11
CA ALA A 80 1.71 -5.10 5.09
C ALA A 80 2.07 -5.68 3.71
N VAL A 81 3.33 -5.53 3.29
CA VAL A 81 3.84 -6.10 2.04
C VAL A 81 3.76 -7.63 2.03
N ARG A 82 4.15 -8.26 3.13
CA ARG A 82 4.03 -9.72 3.28
C ARG A 82 2.58 -10.17 3.17
N PHE A 83 1.67 -9.49 3.85
CA PHE A 83 0.24 -9.80 3.80
C PHE A 83 -0.30 -9.79 2.37
N VAL A 84 -0.11 -8.72 1.61
CA VAL A 84 -0.67 -8.63 0.26
C VAL A 84 -0.04 -9.64 -0.71
N LEU A 85 1.25 -9.95 -0.57
CA LEU A 85 1.92 -10.95 -1.39
C LEU A 85 1.43 -12.37 -1.08
N GLN A 86 1.22 -12.71 0.20
CA GLN A 86 0.71 -14.01 0.61
C GLN A 86 -0.76 -14.22 0.25
N GLN A 87 -1.57 -13.15 0.34
CA GLN A 87 -2.99 -13.22 -0.02
C GLN A 87 -3.23 -13.13 -1.53
N GLY A 88 -2.35 -12.44 -2.28
CA GLY A 88 -2.57 -12.07 -3.68
C GLY A 88 -2.60 -13.24 -4.66
N ALA A 89 -1.84 -14.30 -4.42
CA ALA A 89 -1.68 -15.44 -5.32
C ALA A 89 -1.54 -15.00 -6.79
N PHE A 90 -0.68 -14.03 -7.03
CA PHE A 90 -0.54 -13.32 -8.31
C PHE A 90 -0.07 -14.24 -9.45
N LEU A 91 -0.56 -14.00 -10.66
CA LEU A 91 -0.07 -14.67 -11.85
C LEU A 91 1.24 -14.05 -12.35
N LEU A 92 1.33 -12.71 -12.29
CA LEU A 92 2.42 -11.95 -12.87
C LEU A 92 3.16 -11.13 -11.80
N ILE A 93 4.48 -11.05 -11.94
CA ILE A 93 5.33 -10.22 -11.09
C ILE A 93 4.98 -8.73 -11.24
N GLU A 94 4.51 -8.32 -12.41
CA GLU A 94 4.06 -6.96 -12.72
C GLU A 94 2.86 -6.57 -11.86
N THR A 95 1.86 -7.44 -11.76
CA THR A 95 0.70 -7.21 -10.91
C THR A 95 1.10 -7.16 -9.44
N ALA A 96 1.96 -8.08 -9.00
CA ALA A 96 2.47 -8.10 -7.63
C ALA A 96 3.21 -6.79 -7.29
N ALA A 97 4.08 -6.31 -8.19
CA ALA A 97 4.83 -5.06 -7.99
C ALA A 97 3.90 -3.84 -7.90
N GLU A 98 2.90 -3.76 -8.77
CA GLU A 98 1.90 -2.67 -8.75
C GLU A 98 1.10 -2.67 -7.43
N VAL A 99 0.66 -3.84 -6.98
CA VAL A 99 -0.07 -3.97 -5.71
C VAL A 99 0.80 -3.62 -4.52
N VAL A 100 2.06 -4.07 -4.50
CA VAL A 100 3.02 -3.71 -3.44
C VAL A 100 3.22 -2.20 -3.40
N ALA A 101 3.43 -1.54 -4.55
CA ALA A 101 3.61 -0.09 -4.60
C ALA A 101 2.38 0.66 -4.06
N ASN A 102 1.17 0.28 -4.49
CA ASN A 102 -0.07 0.88 -4.00
C ASN A 102 -0.27 0.64 -2.49
N THR A 103 0.06 -0.56 -2.00
CA THR A 103 0.00 -0.90 -0.57
C THR A 103 0.96 -0.05 0.24
N VAL A 104 2.22 0.07 -0.19
CA VAL A 104 3.22 0.91 0.47
C VAL A 104 2.71 2.35 0.59
N LEU A 105 2.31 2.96 -0.53
CA LEU A 105 1.83 4.34 -0.56
C LEU A 105 0.57 4.55 0.29
N ALA A 106 -0.35 3.57 0.34
CA ALA A 106 -1.54 3.65 1.19
C ALA A 106 -1.20 3.51 2.67
N THR A 107 -0.27 2.60 3.02
CA THR A 107 0.07 2.28 4.42
C THR A 107 0.83 3.39 5.11
N VAL A 108 1.78 4.04 4.40
CA VAL A 108 2.64 5.07 5.00
C VAL A 108 2.04 6.49 4.95
N ASN A 109 0.95 6.70 4.22
CA ASN A 109 0.32 8.01 4.03
C ASN A 109 -1.09 8.07 4.62
N THR A 110 -1.31 7.47 5.78
CA THR A 110 -2.64 7.36 6.40
C THR A 110 -3.16 8.66 6.99
N GLU A 111 -2.33 9.41 7.70
CA GLU A 111 -2.69 10.66 8.38
C GLU A 111 -2.17 11.89 7.62
N HIS A 112 -0.95 11.81 7.12
CA HIS A 112 -0.32 12.87 6.34
C HIS A 112 0.56 12.24 5.24
N ILE A 113 0.86 13.02 4.21
CA ILE A 113 1.72 12.56 3.12
C ILE A 113 3.16 12.54 3.62
N MET A 114 3.69 11.33 3.84
CA MET A 114 5.05 11.09 4.29
C MET A 114 5.96 10.66 3.13
N VAL A 115 5.46 9.78 2.25
CA VAL A 115 6.18 9.24 1.10
C VAL A 115 5.48 9.64 -0.18
N HIS A 116 6.18 10.33 -1.05
CA HIS A 116 5.65 10.80 -2.34
C HIS A 116 5.86 9.80 -3.47
N GLU A 117 6.95 9.03 -3.38
CA GLU A 117 7.37 8.09 -4.41
C GLU A 117 7.92 6.83 -3.79
N VAL A 118 7.58 5.69 -4.37
CA VAL A 118 8.14 4.38 -4.03
C VAL A 118 8.70 3.69 -5.26
N THR A 119 9.91 3.16 -5.15
CA THR A 119 10.47 2.19 -6.09
C THR A 119 10.34 0.80 -5.48
N VAL A 120 9.71 -0.12 -6.22
CA VAL A 120 9.55 -1.52 -5.83
C VAL A 120 10.35 -2.37 -6.79
N THR A 121 11.27 -3.18 -6.27
CA THR A 121 11.98 -4.19 -7.04
C THR A 121 11.59 -5.58 -6.53
N LEU A 122 11.07 -6.43 -7.42
CA LEU A 122 10.76 -7.82 -7.14
C LEU A 122 11.69 -8.73 -7.90
N GLN A 123 12.22 -9.76 -7.24
CA GLN A 123 13.04 -10.80 -7.85
C GLN A 123 12.44 -12.17 -7.56
N LYS A 124 12.42 -13.05 -8.57
CA LYS A 124 11.87 -14.41 -8.50
C LYS A 124 12.98 -15.45 -8.66
N PRO A 125 13.73 -15.79 -7.60
CA PRO A 125 14.97 -16.56 -7.70
C PRO A 125 14.84 -17.97 -8.29
N ARG A 126 13.66 -18.59 -8.14
CA ARG A 126 13.44 -19.97 -8.60
C ARG A 126 12.85 -20.08 -10.02
N ALA A 127 12.51 -18.96 -10.67
CA ALA A 127 11.76 -18.98 -11.93
C ALA A 127 12.46 -19.66 -13.10
N LEU A 128 13.80 -19.62 -13.15
CA LEU A 128 14.58 -20.11 -14.28
C LEU A 128 15.55 -21.24 -13.91
N ALA A 129 15.27 -21.98 -12.83
CA ALA A 129 16.07 -23.15 -12.41
C ALA A 129 17.61 -22.90 -12.42
N GLY A 130 18.06 -21.72 -12.00
CA GLY A 130 19.46 -21.35 -11.95
C GLY A 130 20.01 -20.65 -13.20
N ASN A 131 19.23 -20.53 -14.29
CA ASN A 131 19.63 -19.86 -15.53
C ASN A 131 19.46 -18.33 -15.50
N GLY A 132 19.31 -17.75 -14.33
CA GLY A 132 19.10 -16.32 -14.10
C GLY A 132 18.02 -16.05 -13.06
N VAL A 133 17.92 -14.81 -12.62
CA VAL A 133 16.89 -14.36 -11.68
C VAL A 133 16.09 -13.24 -12.35
N PRO A 134 14.86 -13.51 -12.78
CA PRO A 134 14.01 -12.46 -13.30
C PRO A 134 13.77 -11.40 -12.21
N ALA A 135 13.91 -10.15 -12.59
CA ALA A 135 13.70 -9.00 -11.73
C ALA A 135 12.88 -7.93 -12.45
N LEU A 136 11.95 -7.33 -11.73
CA LEU A 136 11.19 -6.16 -12.19
C LEU A 136 11.36 -5.02 -11.20
N SER A 137 11.70 -3.84 -11.70
CA SER A 137 11.71 -2.61 -10.89
C SER A 137 10.70 -1.62 -11.47
N ILE A 138 9.81 -1.11 -10.61
CA ILE A 138 8.84 -0.07 -10.98
C ILE A 138 8.93 1.08 -9.98
N THR A 139 8.67 2.29 -10.47
CA THR A 139 8.53 3.48 -9.61
C THR A 139 7.10 4.01 -9.71
N ARG A 140 6.48 4.29 -8.56
CA ARG A 140 5.13 4.84 -8.47
C ARG A 140 5.08 6.02 -7.50
N ARG A 141 4.26 7.00 -7.85
CA ARG A 141 3.97 8.17 -7.02
C ARG A 141 2.59 8.05 -6.41
N LEU A 142 2.41 8.70 -5.26
CA LEU A 142 1.11 8.78 -4.61
C LEU A 142 0.07 9.39 -5.58
N LYS A 143 -1.01 8.66 -5.78
CA LYS A 143 -2.16 9.08 -6.57
C LYS A 143 -3.44 8.75 -5.81
N PRO A 144 -4.53 9.50 -6.02
CA PRO A 144 -5.83 9.09 -5.52
C PRO A 144 -6.16 7.66 -5.95
N ALA A 145 -6.77 6.88 -5.06
CA ALA A 145 -7.21 5.53 -5.39
C ALA A 145 -8.16 5.57 -6.60
N ARG A 146 -7.99 4.63 -7.53
CA ARG A 146 -8.86 4.53 -8.72
C ARG A 146 -10.31 4.22 -8.33
N GLU A 147 -10.48 3.45 -7.26
CA GLU A 147 -11.78 3.06 -6.74
C GLU A 147 -11.77 3.27 -5.22
N ARG A 148 -12.64 4.17 -4.75
CA ARG A 148 -12.80 4.52 -3.35
C ARG A 148 -14.27 4.43 -2.96
N TRP A 149 -14.54 3.78 -1.82
CA TRP A 149 -15.88 3.66 -1.27
C TRP A 149 -15.98 4.35 0.09
N THR A 150 -17.00 5.18 0.26
CA THR A 150 -17.41 5.59 1.59
C THR A 150 -18.30 4.49 2.17
N VAL A 151 -17.94 4.01 3.34
CA VAL A 151 -18.63 2.99 4.11
C VAL A 151 -19.06 3.56 5.47
N PRO A 152 -19.92 2.89 6.24
CA PRO A 152 -20.31 3.38 7.56
C PRO A 152 -19.09 3.60 8.46
N GLY A 153 -18.82 4.85 8.85
CA GLY A 153 -17.72 5.24 9.72
C GLY A 153 -16.32 5.08 9.11
N GLY A 154 -16.18 5.11 7.77
CA GLY A 154 -14.85 4.98 7.20
C GLY A 154 -14.79 5.06 5.68
N VAL A 155 -13.60 4.73 5.17
CA VAL A 155 -13.28 4.74 3.73
C VAL A 155 -12.51 3.48 3.37
N VAL A 156 -12.86 2.89 2.23
CA VAL A 156 -12.16 1.75 1.62
C VAL A 156 -11.56 2.19 0.30
N ASP A 157 -10.25 2.07 0.17
CA ASP A 157 -9.50 2.24 -1.08
C ASP A 157 -9.19 0.87 -1.68
N VAL A 158 -9.66 0.60 -2.89
CA VAL A 158 -9.37 -0.66 -3.59
C VAL A 158 -7.97 -0.58 -4.19
N LEU A 159 -7.04 -1.38 -3.68
CA LEU A 159 -5.65 -1.46 -4.13
C LEU A 159 -5.50 -2.37 -5.35
N HIS A 160 -6.29 -3.44 -5.38
CA HIS A 160 -6.32 -4.42 -6.47
C HIS A 160 -7.66 -5.13 -6.53
N ARG A 161 -8.15 -5.35 -7.76
CA ARG A 161 -9.32 -6.17 -8.04
C ARG A 161 -8.99 -7.18 -9.13
N GLY A 162 -8.89 -8.43 -8.75
CA GLY A 162 -8.77 -9.57 -9.63
C GLY A 162 -10.08 -10.36 -9.74
N PRO A 163 -10.14 -11.41 -10.58
CA PRO A 163 -11.33 -12.21 -10.78
C PRO A 163 -11.77 -12.99 -9.52
N HIS A 164 -10.84 -13.29 -8.61
CA HIS A 164 -11.09 -14.13 -7.44
C HIS A 164 -10.74 -13.47 -6.11
N LEU A 165 -10.12 -12.28 -6.15
CA LEU A 165 -9.63 -11.58 -4.97
C LEU A 165 -9.72 -10.08 -5.17
N ALA A 166 -10.15 -9.35 -4.14
CA ALA A 166 -9.89 -7.92 -3.98
C ALA A 166 -8.95 -7.69 -2.78
N LEU A 167 -8.00 -6.78 -2.97
CA LEU A 167 -7.16 -6.23 -1.90
C LEU A 167 -7.54 -4.78 -1.70
N SER A 168 -7.82 -4.39 -0.47
CA SER A 168 -8.29 -3.05 -0.13
C SER A 168 -7.60 -2.52 1.12
N HIS A 169 -7.47 -1.21 1.21
CA HIS A 169 -7.06 -0.48 2.39
C HIS A 169 -8.31 0.14 3.02
N LEU A 170 -8.63 -0.24 4.25
CA LEU A 170 -9.72 0.33 5.05
C LEU A 170 -9.15 1.29 6.08
N ARG A 171 -9.66 2.51 6.12
CA ARG A 171 -9.52 3.44 7.24
C ARG A 171 -10.86 3.56 7.95
N LEU A 172 -10.90 3.21 9.22
CA LEU A 172 -12.10 3.26 10.06
C LEU A 172 -11.94 4.37 11.11
N ASP A 173 -12.93 5.24 11.17
CA ASP A 173 -12.97 6.36 12.10
C ASP A 173 -13.05 5.88 13.56
N PRO A 174 -12.70 6.73 14.53
CA PRO A 174 -12.79 6.40 15.95
C PRO A 174 -14.19 5.92 16.36
N ARG A 175 -14.24 4.94 17.27
CA ARG A 175 -15.51 4.45 17.84
C ARG A 175 -16.50 3.89 16.81
N HIS A 176 -15.99 3.32 15.71
CA HIS A 176 -16.82 2.64 14.71
C HIS A 176 -16.47 1.16 14.61
N ALA A 177 -17.44 0.37 14.20
CA ALA A 177 -17.27 -1.02 13.81
C ALA A 177 -17.95 -1.27 12.45
N LEU A 178 -17.36 -2.14 11.66
CA LEU A 178 -17.80 -2.43 10.29
C LEU A 178 -17.90 -3.94 10.12
N ALA A 179 -19.08 -4.43 9.78
CA ALA A 179 -19.29 -5.82 9.39
C ALA A 179 -19.05 -5.97 7.88
N MET A 180 -18.55 -7.13 7.49
CA MET A 180 -18.22 -7.47 6.11
C MET A 180 -18.88 -8.80 5.75
N ALA A 181 -19.62 -8.82 4.65
CA ALA A 181 -20.19 -10.06 4.14
C ALA A 181 -19.20 -10.73 3.19
N GLY A 182 -18.75 -11.93 3.52
CA GLY A 182 -17.84 -12.71 2.69
C GLY A 182 -16.63 -13.27 3.43
N ASP A 183 -15.78 -13.97 2.71
CA ASP A 183 -14.52 -14.49 3.24
C ASP A 183 -13.46 -13.38 3.18
N VAL A 184 -13.27 -12.69 4.29
CA VAL A 184 -12.34 -11.56 4.41
C VAL A 184 -11.24 -11.88 5.41
N THR A 185 -10.01 -11.78 4.97
CA THR A 185 -8.84 -11.79 5.85
C THR A 185 -8.36 -10.36 6.04
N ALA A 186 -8.14 -9.95 7.27
CA ALA A 186 -7.65 -8.61 7.59
C ALA A 186 -6.28 -8.62 8.25
N PHE A 187 -5.53 -7.55 8.02
CA PHE A 187 -4.26 -7.24 8.64
C PHE A 187 -4.35 -5.82 9.22
N ALA A 188 -4.24 -5.69 10.54
CA ALA A 188 -4.23 -4.40 11.22
C ALA A 188 -2.86 -3.72 11.00
N ILE A 189 -2.87 -2.53 10.40
CA ILE A 189 -1.65 -1.79 10.11
C ILE A 189 -1.12 -1.13 11.39
N ASP A 190 -2.02 -0.63 12.23
CA ASP A 190 -1.69 0.19 13.42
C ASP A 190 -1.63 -0.64 14.73
N ASP A 191 -1.53 -1.96 14.64
CA ASP A 191 -1.41 -2.81 15.84
C ASP A 191 0.05 -2.88 16.31
N ASP A 192 0.31 -2.47 17.55
CA ASP A 192 1.63 -2.50 18.23
C ASP A 192 2.24 -3.91 18.32
N ARG A 193 1.49 -4.94 17.99
CA ARG A 193 1.90 -6.34 18.02
C ARG A 193 2.43 -6.88 16.69
N HIS A 194 3.01 -6.05 15.84
CA HIS A 194 3.64 -6.45 14.58
C HIS A 194 2.68 -7.17 13.61
N GLY A 195 1.49 -6.57 13.41
CA GLY A 195 0.54 -6.98 12.37
C GLY A 195 0.28 -8.48 12.35
N ARG A 196 -0.53 -8.99 13.27
CA ARG A 196 -1.00 -10.38 13.17
C ARG A 196 -1.98 -10.48 12.03
N ASN A 197 -1.77 -11.46 11.15
CA ASN A 197 -2.82 -11.94 10.27
C ASN A 197 -4.00 -12.34 11.15
N SER A 198 -5.02 -11.51 11.21
CA SER A 198 -6.31 -11.93 11.73
C SER A 198 -6.86 -12.88 10.68
N GLY A 199 -7.15 -14.13 11.00
CA GLY A 199 -7.76 -15.07 10.06
C GLY A 199 -9.01 -14.50 9.35
N VAL A 200 -9.89 -15.33 8.85
CA VAL A 200 -11.18 -14.89 8.31
C VAL A 200 -11.95 -14.14 9.40
N ILE A 201 -12.37 -12.92 9.08
CA ILE A 201 -13.07 -12.04 10.01
C ILE A 201 -14.36 -11.50 9.39
N ASP A 202 -15.40 -11.43 10.21
CA ASP A 202 -16.70 -10.88 9.82
C ASP A 202 -16.85 -9.40 10.22
N VAL A 203 -16.07 -8.95 11.21
CA VAL A 203 -16.18 -7.60 11.77
C VAL A 203 -14.80 -7.03 12.05
N VAL A 204 -14.56 -5.78 11.63
CA VAL A 204 -13.45 -4.94 12.07
C VAL A 204 -13.99 -3.90 13.04
N ASN A 205 -13.31 -3.65 14.13
CA ASN A 205 -13.71 -2.61 15.07
C ASN A 205 -12.55 -1.68 15.43
N ASN A 206 -12.88 -0.42 15.60
CA ASN A 206 -12.00 0.61 16.11
C ASN A 206 -12.60 1.19 17.41
N ALA A 207 -12.30 0.57 18.53
CA ALA A 207 -12.71 1.04 19.86
C ALA A 207 -11.83 2.18 20.40
N THR A 208 -10.87 2.68 19.65
CA THR A 208 -9.93 3.74 20.04
C THR A 208 -10.47 5.14 19.71
N ASP A 209 -9.78 6.15 20.19
CA ASP A 209 -10.10 7.57 19.92
C ASP A 209 -9.36 8.12 18.67
N LEU A 210 -8.59 7.28 17.99
CA LEU A 210 -7.86 7.63 16.76
C LEU A 210 -8.34 6.77 15.59
N PRO A 211 -8.28 7.27 14.34
CA PRO A 211 -8.52 6.45 13.16
C PRO A 211 -7.57 5.25 13.13
N ARG A 212 -8.06 4.11 12.64
CA ARG A 212 -7.24 2.91 12.43
C ARG A 212 -7.35 2.38 11.03
N CYS A 213 -6.30 1.68 10.60
CA CYS A 213 -6.18 1.17 9.25
C CYS A 213 -5.99 -0.35 9.19
N TRP A 214 -6.56 -0.96 8.18
CA TRP A 214 -6.45 -2.39 7.87
C TRP A 214 -6.22 -2.60 6.39
N LEU A 215 -5.47 -3.66 6.07
CA LEU A 215 -5.51 -4.28 4.74
C LEU A 215 -6.51 -5.43 4.78
N LEU A 216 -7.35 -5.47 3.77
CA LEU A 216 -8.39 -6.49 3.61
C LEU A 216 -8.11 -7.30 2.35
N ALA A 217 -8.18 -8.63 2.48
CA ALA A 217 -8.16 -9.56 1.36
C ALA A 217 -9.49 -10.32 1.34
N ALA A 218 -10.30 -10.11 0.31
CA ALA A 218 -11.65 -10.68 0.21
C ALA A 218 -11.79 -11.64 -0.96
N ARG A 219 -12.42 -12.81 -0.71
CA ARG A 219 -12.72 -13.86 -1.69
C ARG A 219 -14.19 -14.30 -1.57
N PRO A 220 -15.03 -14.16 -2.61
CA PRO A 220 -14.78 -13.38 -3.84
C PRO A 220 -14.58 -11.90 -3.56
N ALA A 221 -14.20 -11.13 -4.59
CA ALA A 221 -14.01 -9.70 -4.47
C ALA A 221 -15.29 -9.01 -3.95
N LEU A 222 -15.17 -8.25 -2.85
CA LEU A 222 -16.29 -7.52 -2.26
C LEU A 222 -16.75 -6.37 -3.15
N SER A 223 -18.04 -6.04 -3.04
CA SER A 223 -18.62 -4.79 -3.49
C SER A 223 -18.78 -3.82 -2.32
N ARG A 224 -19.13 -2.56 -2.62
CA ARG A 224 -19.43 -1.55 -1.60
C ARG A 224 -20.52 -2.00 -0.63
N ASP A 225 -21.55 -2.67 -1.13
CA ASP A 225 -22.74 -3.09 -0.36
C ASP A 225 -22.45 -4.24 0.62
N ALA A 226 -21.27 -4.86 0.52
CA ALA A 226 -20.84 -5.88 1.47
C ALA A 226 -20.47 -5.29 2.85
N PHE A 227 -20.32 -3.96 2.96
CA PHE A 227 -19.91 -3.29 4.19
C PHE A 227 -21.14 -2.69 4.90
N THR A 228 -21.39 -3.11 6.13
CA THR A 228 -22.50 -2.61 6.96
C THR A 228 -21.99 -2.16 8.34
N ALA A 229 -22.69 -1.18 8.94
CA ALA A 229 -22.38 -0.77 10.31
C ALA A 229 -22.56 -1.95 11.28
N ALA A 230 -21.65 -2.07 12.24
CA ALA A 230 -21.73 -3.06 13.31
C ALA A 230 -21.67 -2.36 14.67
N ALA A 231 -22.17 -3.02 15.72
CA ALA A 231 -22.03 -2.54 17.07
C ALA A 231 -20.59 -2.73 17.56
N LEU A 232 -20.10 -1.75 18.33
CA LEU A 232 -18.86 -1.95 19.09
C LEU A 232 -19.09 -3.02 20.15
N PRO A 233 -18.10 -3.87 20.45
CA PRO A 233 -18.20 -4.81 21.57
C PRO A 233 -18.41 -4.03 22.86
N ALA A 234 -19.22 -4.57 23.77
CA ALA A 234 -19.36 -4.03 25.11
C ALA A 234 -17.98 -4.06 25.80
N THR A 235 -17.59 -2.95 26.38
CA THR A 235 -16.33 -2.79 27.15
C THR A 235 -16.43 -3.44 28.50
#